data_fdfba21332f49bd30fa05b9a50aca4df
#
_entry.id   fdfba21332f49bd30fa05b9a50aca4df
#
_cell.length_a   1.000
_cell.length_b   1.000
_cell.length_c   1.000
_cell.angle_alpha   90.00
_cell.angle_beta   90.00
_cell.angle_gamma   90.00
#
_symmetry.space_group_name_H-M   'P 1'
#
loop_
_entity.id
_entity.type
_entity.pdbx_description
1 polymer ?
#
loop_
_entity_poly.entity_id
_entity_poly.type
_entity_poly.pdbx_seq_one_letter_code
_entity_poly.pdbx_strand_id
1 'polypeptide(L)'
;MKKSKVFISVVLCLIIFSVTICAAQASYQYKWRMPQVHPVGSDYDLRAVAFADEVREKTEGRIDITVYSGGVLGDWVECYERVMRGDYEVTLTPIAPTYDPRLNIAYYMPYLFTSTEKAKEAYKQGGWVFNMVEDLLIDQGIKGLALFPAGWAGITTTEEPEGWGEMKANKMKVRVMPLKACELTWQRLGYIPTTIPYSEAFSAIERGVADGECGGPPFQGYQFRDIQGVWIQYNDYLEPWWFYMNLELWNTLTEGDQKVLLDAAEKQVQGRWDFFLAEDEEYRKKMEEFGLKIIIPTEEELEAFADAIRKDVWPELDQYMGKALVDICREHVGIEVK
;
A
#
# COMPACT_ATOMS: atom_id res chain seq x y z
N MET A 1 -75.44 16.38 -7.40
CA MET A 1 -74.62 15.59 -6.42
C MET A 1 -73.61 14.63 -7.05
N LYS A 2 -73.78 13.98 -8.18
CA LYS A 2 -72.81 13.09 -8.82
C LYS A 2 -71.51 13.78 -9.36
N LYS A 3 -71.61 15.01 -9.89
CA LYS A 3 -70.44 15.73 -10.45
C LYS A 3 -69.46 16.25 -9.40
N SER A 4 -69.92 16.54 -8.19
CA SER A 4 -69.04 16.98 -7.07
C SER A 4 -68.17 15.85 -6.51
N LYS A 5 -68.70 14.61 -6.47
CA LYS A 5 -67.93 13.45 -5.95
C LYS A 5 -66.79 13.00 -6.87
N VAL A 6 -66.97 13.15 -8.20
CA VAL A 6 -65.92 12.82 -9.17
C VAL A 6 -64.78 13.84 -9.13
N PHE A 7 -65.12 15.13 -8.95
CA PHE A 7 -64.09 16.19 -8.84
C PHE A 7 -63.21 16.05 -7.58
N ILE A 8 -63.81 15.70 -6.46
CA ILE A 8 -63.09 15.47 -5.18
C ILE A 8 -62.20 14.21 -5.29
N SER A 9 -62.61 13.13 -5.95
CA SER A 9 -61.80 11.94 -6.16
C SER A 9 -60.60 12.18 -7.08
N VAL A 10 -60.76 12.99 -8.14
CA VAL A 10 -59.64 13.33 -9.04
C VAL A 10 -58.63 14.24 -8.39
N VAL A 11 -59.06 15.20 -7.56
CA VAL A 11 -58.18 16.08 -6.80
C VAL A 11 -57.42 15.29 -5.72
N LEU A 12 -58.07 14.32 -5.05
CA LEU A 12 -57.43 13.49 -4.04
C LEU A 12 -56.40 12.53 -4.66
N CYS A 13 -56.65 11.96 -5.84
CA CYS A 13 -55.67 11.15 -6.59
C CYS A 13 -54.51 11.97 -7.10
N LEU A 14 -54.68 13.23 -7.50
CA LEU A 14 -53.61 14.13 -7.92
C LEU A 14 -52.73 14.56 -6.73
N ILE A 15 -53.31 14.73 -5.53
CA ILE A 15 -52.53 15.04 -4.32
C ILE A 15 -51.74 13.83 -3.82
N ILE A 16 -52.30 12.61 -3.94
CA ILE A 16 -51.57 11.38 -3.57
C ILE A 16 -50.44 11.08 -4.57
N PHE A 17 -50.61 11.42 -5.85
CA PHE A 17 -49.56 11.24 -6.86
C PHE A 17 -48.45 12.29 -6.77
N SER A 18 -48.71 13.48 -6.19
CA SER A 18 -47.71 14.54 -5.97
C SER A 18 -46.82 14.26 -4.75
N VAL A 19 -47.25 13.41 -3.82
CA VAL A 19 -46.47 13.09 -2.62
C VAL A 19 -45.48 11.94 -2.87
N THR A 20 -45.61 11.19 -3.98
CA THR A 20 -44.77 10.03 -4.27
C THR A 20 -43.61 10.33 -5.22
N ILE A 21 -43.39 11.59 -5.63
CA ILE A 21 -42.21 11.99 -6.42
C ILE A 21 -41.34 12.97 -5.59
N CYS A 22 -41.21 12.69 -4.31
CA CYS A 22 -40.00 13.06 -3.61
C CYS A 22 -39.02 11.87 -3.76
N ALA A 23 -38.64 11.60 -5.02
CA ALA A 23 -37.42 10.83 -5.24
C ALA A 23 -36.34 11.59 -4.48
N ALA A 24 -35.89 11.02 -3.38
CA ALA A 24 -34.76 11.53 -2.64
C ALA A 24 -33.64 11.71 -3.66
N GLN A 25 -33.42 12.95 -4.10
CA GLN A 25 -32.15 13.31 -4.66
C GLN A 25 -31.17 12.98 -3.55
N ALA A 26 -30.45 11.89 -3.68
CA ALA A 26 -29.36 11.58 -2.78
C ALA A 26 -28.43 12.78 -2.80
N SER A 27 -28.60 13.68 -1.84
CA SER A 27 -27.68 14.79 -1.68
C SER A 27 -26.40 14.16 -1.15
N TYR A 28 -25.35 14.15 -1.95
CA TYR A 28 -24.05 13.78 -1.46
C TYR A 28 -23.78 14.59 -0.19
N GLN A 29 -23.70 13.92 0.94
CA GLN A 29 -23.34 14.55 2.20
C GLN A 29 -21.83 14.81 2.24
N TYR A 30 -21.06 13.90 1.62
CA TYR A 30 -19.61 13.95 1.53
C TYR A 30 -19.16 13.73 0.09
N LYS A 31 -18.28 14.60 -0.39
CA LYS A 31 -17.55 14.43 -1.66
C LYS A 31 -16.08 14.38 -1.35
N TRP A 32 -15.49 13.20 -1.51
CA TRP A 32 -14.13 12.92 -1.13
C TRP A 32 -13.22 12.74 -2.34
N ARG A 33 -11.95 13.08 -2.14
CA ARG A 33 -10.87 12.83 -3.08
C ARG A 33 -10.03 11.68 -2.56
N MET A 34 -9.72 10.75 -3.45
CA MET A 34 -8.88 9.59 -3.17
C MET A 34 -7.70 9.60 -4.14
N PRO A 35 -6.55 10.22 -3.78
CA PRO A 35 -5.36 10.09 -4.59
C PRO A 35 -4.84 8.65 -4.59
N GLN A 36 -4.23 8.24 -5.72
CA GLN A 36 -3.59 6.95 -5.92
C GLN A 36 -2.46 7.13 -6.93
N VAL A 37 -1.28 6.53 -6.71
CA VAL A 37 -0.07 6.86 -7.48
C VAL A 37 0.16 5.96 -8.69
N HIS A 38 -0.46 4.77 -8.75
CA HIS A 38 -0.31 3.86 -9.89
C HIS A 38 -1.18 4.25 -11.09
N PRO A 39 -0.81 3.78 -12.30
CA PRO A 39 -1.53 4.11 -13.52
C PRO A 39 -2.99 3.65 -13.51
N VAL A 40 -3.84 4.37 -14.24
CA VAL A 40 -5.23 3.99 -14.52
C VAL A 40 -5.25 2.57 -15.13
N GLY A 41 -6.15 1.72 -14.63
CA GLY A 41 -6.33 0.34 -15.07
C GLY A 41 -5.37 -0.67 -14.42
N SER A 42 -4.45 -0.24 -13.55
CA SER A 42 -3.70 -1.15 -12.68
C SER A 42 -4.59 -1.82 -11.66
N ASP A 43 -4.19 -2.96 -11.08
CA ASP A 43 -4.96 -3.61 -10.01
C ASP A 43 -5.22 -2.66 -8.83
N TYR A 44 -4.25 -1.81 -8.49
CA TYR A 44 -4.38 -0.79 -7.45
C TYR A 44 -5.49 0.24 -7.77
N ASP A 45 -5.52 0.73 -9.00
CA ASP A 45 -6.57 1.65 -9.47
C ASP A 45 -7.94 0.97 -9.45
N LEU A 46 -8.04 -0.23 -10.00
CA LEU A 46 -9.30 -0.98 -10.06
C LEU A 46 -9.86 -1.25 -8.66
N ARG A 47 -9.02 -1.54 -7.66
CA ARG A 47 -9.46 -1.75 -6.28
C ARG A 47 -9.82 -0.45 -5.58
N ALA A 48 -9.11 0.64 -5.84
CA ALA A 48 -9.49 1.95 -5.34
C ALA A 48 -10.86 2.38 -5.88
N VAL A 49 -11.11 2.16 -7.17
CA VAL A 49 -12.41 2.42 -7.81
C VAL A 49 -13.49 1.51 -7.23
N ALA A 50 -13.22 0.21 -7.08
CA ALA A 50 -14.18 -0.74 -6.52
C ALA A 50 -14.53 -0.41 -5.05
N PHE A 51 -13.55 0.03 -4.24
CA PHE A 51 -13.78 0.55 -2.90
C PHE A 51 -14.72 1.77 -2.93
N ALA A 52 -14.44 2.76 -3.79
CA ALA A 52 -15.24 3.97 -3.92
C ALA A 52 -16.67 3.67 -4.36
N ASP A 53 -16.85 2.76 -5.33
CA ASP A 53 -18.16 2.36 -5.84
C ASP A 53 -18.98 1.62 -4.77
N GLU A 54 -18.36 0.72 -4.00
CA GLU A 54 -19.03 -0.01 -2.91
C GLU A 54 -19.45 0.94 -1.79
N VAL A 55 -18.60 1.87 -1.39
CA VAL A 55 -18.93 2.88 -0.38
C VAL A 55 -20.12 3.73 -0.87
N ARG A 56 -20.11 4.17 -2.13
CA ARG A 56 -21.22 4.93 -2.71
C ARG A 56 -22.53 4.12 -2.70
N GLU A 57 -22.47 2.86 -3.10
CA GLU A 57 -23.64 1.97 -3.11
C GLU A 57 -24.20 1.74 -1.70
N LYS A 58 -23.35 1.35 -0.75
CA LYS A 58 -23.76 1.00 0.62
C LYS A 58 -24.22 2.21 1.44
N THR A 59 -23.77 3.40 1.09
CA THR A 59 -24.21 4.66 1.73
C THR A 59 -25.35 5.33 0.96
N GLU A 60 -25.95 4.67 -0.04
CA GLU A 60 -27.03 5.23 -0.88
C GLU A 60 -26.64 6.58 -1.51
N GLY A 61 -25.37 6.75 -1.87
CA GLY A 61 -24.82 7.96 -2.47
C GLY A 61 -24.53 9.10 -1.49
N ARG A 62 -24.62 8.89 -0.17
CA ARG A 62 -24.25 9.93 0.82
C ARG A 62 -22.76 10.23 0.81
N ILE A 63 -21.92 9.20 0.61
CA ILE A 63 -20.49 9.33 0.46
C ILE A 63 -20.13 9.04 -0.99
N ASP A 64 -19.57 10.03 -1.68
CA ASP A 64 -19.11 9.95 -3.06
C ASP A 64 -17.61 10.19 -3.13
N ILE A 65 -16.85 9.16 -3.51
CA ILE A 65 -15.38 9.18 -3.55
C ILE A 65 -14.95 9.26 -5.02
N THR A 66 -14.19 10.29 -5.37
CA THR A 66 -13.54 10.39 -6.69
C THR A 66 -12.09 9.93 -6.57
N VAL A 67 -11.73 8.87 -7.31
CA VAL A 67 -10.35 8.36 -7.38
C VAL A 67 -9.54 9.16 -8.40
N TYR A 68 -8.34 9.57 -8.02
CA TYR A 68 -7.37 10.31 -8.85
C TYR A 68 -6.09 9.47 -8.97
N SER A 69 -5.99 8.70 -10.05
CA SER A 69 -4.91 7.73 -10.28
C SER A 69 -3.74 8.34 -11.05
N GLY A 70 -2.60 7.62 -11.05
CA GLY A 70 -1.41 8.04 -11.80
C GLY A 70 -0.60 9.15 -11.17
N GLY A 71 -0.75 9.39 -9.87
CA GLY A 71 0.05 10.40 -9.14
C GLY A 71 -0.32 11.84 -9.48
N VAL A 72 -1.47 12.10 -10.11
CA VAL A 72 -1.89 13.47 -10.53
C VAL A 72 -2.12 14.43 -9.37
N LEU A 73 -2.31 13.92 -8.16
CA LEU A 73 -2.47 14.71 -6.94
C LEU A 73 -1.25 14.69 -6.03
N GLY A 74 -0.12 14.14 -6.46
CA GLY A 74 1.15 14.08 -5.74
C GLY A 74 1.73 12.68 -5.61
N ASP A 75 2.97 12.60 -5.13
CA ASP A 75 3.65 11.34 -4.76
C ASP A 75 3.04 10.76 -3.47
N TRP A 76 3.33 9.49 -3.16
CA TRP A 76 2.81 8.77 -1.99
C TRP A 76 3.11 9.47 -0.65
N VAL A 77 4.29 10.07 -0.48
CA VAL A 77 4.65 10.84 0.71
C VAL A 77 3.77 12.10 0.84
N GLU A 78 3.57 12.81 -0.27
CA GLU A 78 2.71 13.99 -0.31
C GLU A 78 1.24 13.62 -0.06
N CYS A 79 0.78 12.50 -0.62
CA CYS A 79 -0.58 12.00 -0.37
C CYS A 79 -0.79 11.68 1.12
N TYR A 80 0.18 11.03 1.77
CA TYR A 80 0.14 10.75 3.21
C TYR A 80 0.03 12.04 4.03
N GLU A 81 0.90 13.00 3.77
CA GLU A 81 0.90 14.30 4.46
C GLU A 81 -0.45 15.02 4.32
N ARG A 82 -1.01 15.02 3.11
CA ARG A 82 -2.28 15.71 2.83
C ARG A 82 -3.48 15.03 3.48
N VAL A 83 -3.49 13.69 3.59
CA VAL A 83 -4.52 13.00 4.37
C VAL A 83 -4.36 13.29 5.85
N MET A 84 -3.14 13.28 6.38
CA MET A 84 -2.85 13.62 7.78
C MET A 84 -3.39 15.02 8.14
N ARG A 85 -3.24 16.00 7.23
CA ARG A 85 -3.72 17.38 7.42
C ARG A 85 -5.21 17.57 7.10
N GLY A 86 -5.89 16.59 6.53
CA GLY A 86 -7.28 16.70 6.07
C GLY A 86 -7.48 17.39 4.73
N ASP A 87 -6.38 17.63 3.97
CA ASP A 87 -6.47 18.16 2.59
C ASP A 87 -7.06 17.12 1.62
N TYR A 88 -6.83 15.83 1.88
CA TYR A 88 -7.49 14.71 1.23
C TYR A 88 -8.20 13.85 2.27
N GLU A 89 -9.28 13.22 1.86
CA GLU A 89 -10.16 12.53 2.77
C GLU A 89 -9.72 11.07 3.02
N VAL A 90 -9.38 10.34 1.95
CA VAL A 90 -9.02 8.91 1.96
C VAL A 90 -8.01 8.62 0.86
N THR A 91 -7.21 7.56 1.02
CA THR A 91 -6.24 7.13 -0.01
C THR A 91 -5.96 5.62 0.07
N LEU A 92 -5.35 5.08 -0.99
CA LEU A 92 -4.66 3.79 -1.04
C LEU A 92 -3.21 4.06 -1.45
N THR A 93 -2.32 4.21 -0.48
CA THR A 93 -0.88 4.43 -0.67
C THR A 93 -0.08 3.80 0.47
N PRO A 94 1.25 3.67 0.34
CA PRO A 94 2.10 3.34 1.49
C PRO A 94 1.98 4.38 2.61
N ILE A 95 2.26 3.95 3.82
CA ILE A 95 2.44 4.82 4.98
C ILE A 95 3.82 5.47 4.88
N ALA A 96 3.92 6.78 5.18
CA ALA A 96 5.19 7.51 5.12
C ALA A 96 5.89 7.57 6.50
N PRO A 97 6.93 6.76 6.76
CA PRO A 97 7.66 6.77 8.02
C PRO A 97 8.45 8.04 8.29
N THR A 98 8.47 8.97 7.34
CA THR A 98 9.19 10.26 7.45
C THR A 98 8.74 11.09 8.67
N TYR A 99 7.49 10.95 9.06
CA TYR A 99 6.91 11.71 10.18
C TYR A 99 7.06 11.01 11.54
N ASP A 100 7.18 9.69 11.52
CA ASP A 100 7.44 8.88 12.71
C ASP A 100 8.23 7.63 12.30
N PRO A 101 9.50 7.51 12.68
CA PRO A 101 10.32 6.34 12.31
C PRO A 101 9.74 4.99 12.74
N ARG A 102 8.89 4.96 13.77
CA ARG A 102 8.21 3.73 14.22
C ARG A 102 7.30 3.16 13.13
N LEU A 103 6.78 4.01 12.25
CA LEU A 103 5.95 3.62 11.11
C LEU A 103 6.71 2.84 10.01
N ASN A 104 8.03 2.63 10.14
CA ASN A 104 8.72 1.67 9.26
C ASN A 104 8.10 0.26 9.35
N ILE A 105 7.52 -0.13 10.48
CA ILE A 105 6.78 -1.40 10.58
C ILE A 105 5.56 -1.46 9.65
N ALA A 106 5.00 -0.30 9.33
CA ALA A 106 3.85 -0.15 8.44
C ALA A 106 4.21 -0.16 6.96
N TYR A 107 5.49 -0.04 6.63
CA TYR A 107 5.94 0.01 5.24
C TYR A 107 7.17 -0.87 5.00
N TYR A 108 8.31 -0.56 5.60
CA TYR A 108 9.56 -1.28 5.34
C TYR A 108 10.24 -1.73 6.64
N MET A 109 9.84 -2.88 7.16
CA MET A 109 10.59 -3.61 8.17
C MET A 109 11.25 -4.81 7.50
N PRO A 110 12.58 -4.75 7.21
CA PRO A 110 13.22 -5.73 6.34
C PRO A 110 13.18 -7.12 6.96
N TYR A 111 12.78 -8.11 6.15
CA TYR A 111 12.65 -9.51 6.53
C TYR A 111 11.83 -9.73 7.81
N LEU A 112 10.81 -8.87 8.06
CA LEU A 112 9.85 -9.11 9.15
C LEU A 112 9.15 -10.46 8.96
N PHE A 113 8.80 -10.77 7.73
CA PHE A 113 8.23 -12.06 7.34
C PHE A 113 9.04 -12.71 6.23
N THR A 114 9.09 -14.05 6.24
CA THR A 114 9.61 -14.90 5.17
C THR A 114 8.54 -15.86 4.66
N SER A 115 7.29 -15.72 5.12
CA SER A 115 6.13 -16.54 4.75
C SER A 115 4.90 -15.66 4.58
N THR A 116 4.18 -15.89 3.49
CA THR A 116 2.93 -15.19 3.16
C THR A 116 1.85 -15.43 4.23
N GLU A 117 1.77 -16.64 4.78
CA GLU A 117 0.78 -17.01 5.79
C GLU A 117 0.98 -16.23 7.08
N LYS A 118 2.24 -16.12 7.54
CA LYS A 118 2.59 -15.34 8.74
C LYS A 118 2.30 -13.85 8.53
N ALA A 119 2.63 -13.32 7.35
CA ALA A 119 2.33 -11.94 7.01
C ALA A 119 0.81 -11.70 6.98
N LYS A 120 0.04 -12.58 6.37
CA LYS A 120 -1.43 -12.48 6.30
C LYS A 120 -2.07 -12.43 7.69
N GLU A 121 -1.63 -13.30 8.60
CA GLU A 121 -2.13 -13.31 9.99
C GLU A 121 -1.76 -12.05 10.77
N ALA A 122 -0.56 -11.49 10.54
CA ALA A 122 -0.10 -10.28 11.22
C ALA A 122 -0.78 -9.01 10.68
N TYR A 123 -1.06 -9.00 9.39
CA TYR A 123 -1.54 -7.82 8.65
C TYR A 123 -3.06 -7.70 8.59
N LYS A 124 -3.82 -8.78 8.86
CA LYS A 124 -5.29 -8.71 8.87
C LYS A 124 -5.79 -7.75 9.95
N GLN A 125 -6.99 -7.24 9.83
CA GLN A 125 -7.65 -6.48 10.89
C GLN A 125 -7.60 -7.25 12.21
N GLY A 126 -7.12 -6.59 13.28
CA GLY A 126 -6.90 -7.21 14.59
C GLY A 126 -5.61 -8.06 14.69
N GLY A 127 -4.84 -8.22 13.62
CA GLY A 127 -3.50 -8.80 13.67
C GLY A 127 -2.51 -7.89 14.41
N TRP A 128 -1.41 -8.46 14.88
CA TRP A 128 -0.50 -7.73 15.75
C TRP A 128 0.20 -6.53 15.08
N VAL A 129 0.57 -6.65 13.78
CA VAL A 129 1.12 -5.50 13.04
C VAL A 129 0.04 -4.47 12.80
N PHE A 130 -1.16 -4.90 12.35
CA PHE A 130 -2.26 -3.97 12.09
C PHE A 130 -2.58 -3.13 13.32
N ASN A 131 -2.76 -3.75 14.50
CA ASN A 131 -3.08 -3.04 15.74
C ASN A 131 -1.97 -2.07 16.15
N MET A 132 -0.70 -2.52 16.08
CA MET A 132 0.44 -1.66 16.42
C MET A 132 0.53 -0.44 15.50
N VAL A 133 0.33 -0.64 14.21
CA VAL A 133 0.35 0.44 13.22
C VAL A 133 -0.84 1.36 13.39
N GLU A 134 -2.04 0.82 13.68
CA GLU A 134 -3.23 1.62 13.91
C GLU A 134 -3.04 2.62 15.07
N ASP A 135 -2.45 2.18 16.18
CA ASP A 135 -2.16 3.07 17.33
C ASP A 135 -1.21 4.22 16.91
N LEU A 136 -0.17 3.90 16.13
CA LEU A 136 0.78 4.91 15.61
C LEU A 136 0.14 5.87 14.61
N LEU A 137 -0.78 5.40 13.77
CA LEU A 137 -1.49 6.23 12.80
C LEU A 137 -2.47 7.19 13.47
N ILE A 138 -3.13 6.75 14.55
CA ILE A 138 -4.02 7.61 15.34
C ILE A 138 -3.25 8.78 15.92
N ASP A 139 -2.02 8.56 16.42
CA ASP A 139 -1.13 9.64 16.89
C ASP A 139 -0.80 10.66 15.78
N GLN A 140 -0.87 10.24 14.51
CA GLN A 140 -0.63 11.09 13.33
C GLN A 140 -1.92 11.71 12.76
N GLY A 141 -3.08 11.53 13.38
CA GLY A 141 -4.35 12.02 12.87
C GLY A 141 -4.90 11.22 11.68
N ILE A 142 -4.54 9.95 11.59
CA ILE A 142 -4.95 9.03 10.51
C ILE A 142 -5.71 7.84 11.10
N LYS A 143 -6.76 7.40 10.41
CA LYS A 143 -7.45 6.14 10.65
C LYS A 143 -7.04 5.12 9.59
N GLY A 144 -6.40 4.02 9.99
CA GLY A 144 -6.17 2.85 9.15
C GLY A 144 -7.48 2.10 8.90
N LEU A 145 -7.77 1.73 7.67
CA LEU A 145 -8.97 0.97 7.31
C LEU A 145 -8.62 -0.50 7.04
N ALA A 146 -7.64 -0.74 6.17
CA ALA A 146 -7.17 -2.08 5.83
C ALA A 146 -5.77 -2.03 5.22
N LEU A 147 -5.00 -3.11 5.37
CA LEU A 147 -3.70 -3.27 4.75
C LEU A 147 -3.85 -4.07 3.45
N PHE A 148 -3.32 -3.55 2.38
CA PHE A 148 -3.33 -4.11 1.03
C PHE A 148 -1.96 -4.73 0.71
N PRO A 149 -1.82 -6.06 0.54
CA PRO A 149 -0.54 -6.65 0.16
C PRO A 149 -0.25 -6.39 -1.31
N ALA A 150 0.83 -5.69 -1.61
CA ALA A 150 1.26 -5.42 -2.98
C ALA A 150 1.91 -6.64 -3.62
N GLY A 151 2.88 -7.24 -2.96
CA GLY A 151 3.63 -8.40 -3.40
C GLY A 151 4.99 -8.48 -2.71
N TRP A 152 5.71 -9.57 -2.96
CA TRP A 152 7.07 -9.74 -2.46
C TRP A 152 8.06 -8.88 -3.25
N ALA A 153 8.83 -8.07 -2.54
CA ALA A 153 9.75 -7.13 -3.16
C ALA A 153 11.04 -7.80 -3.68
N GLY A 154 11.66 -7.12 -4.60
CA GLY A 154 12.94 -7.49 -5.17
C GLY A 154 13.69 -6.26 -5.69
N ILE A 155 14.65 -6.51 -6.58
CA ILE A 155 15.48 -5.47 -7.17
C ILE A 155 15.55 -5.66 -8.69
N THR A 156 15.49 -4.56 -9.43
CA THR A 156 15.95 -4.54 -10.84
C THR A 156 17.34 -3.93 -10.94
N THR A 157 18.16 -4.47 -11.85
CA THR A 157 19.51 -3.95 -12.13
C THR A 157 19.80 -3.96 -13.63
N THR A 158 20.68 -3.08 -14.10
CA THR A 158 21.11 -3.02 -15.52
C THR A 158 21.84 -4.29 -15.95
N GLU A 159 22.61 -4.90 -15.05
CA GLU A 159 23.34 -6.16 -15.24
C GLU A 159 23.30 -7.00 -13.96
N GLU A 160 23.69 -8.26 -14.05
CA GLU A 160 23.72 -9.14 -12.87
C GLU A 160 24.82 -8.69 -11.91
N PRO A 161 24.47 -8.37 -10.65
CA PRO A 161 25.47 -7.97 -9.66
C PRO A 161 26.38 -9.12 -9.28
N GLU A 162 27.68 -8.97 -9.44
CA GLU A 162 28.64 -9.98 -9.01
C GLU A 162 28.58 -10.15 -7.49
N GLY A 163 28.42 -11.39 -7.00
CA GLY A 163 28.38 -11.74 -5.59
C GLY A 163 27.05 -11.39 -4.88
N TRP A 164 25.97 -11.21 -5.60
CA TRP A 164 24.64 -10.90 -5.03
C TRP A 164 24.19 -11.95 -4.00
N GLY A 165 24.37 -13.24 -4.27
CA GLY A 165 23.99 -14.33 -3.36
C GLY A 165 24.85 -14.42 -2.11
N GLU A 166 26.04 -13.84 -2.14
CA GLU A 166 26.99 -13.80 -1.01
C GLU A 166 26.89 -12.48 -0.21
N MET A 167 25.89 -11.64 -0.50
CA MET A 167 25.75 -10.30 0.08
C MET A 167 26.96 -9.40 -0.17
N LYS A 168 27.53 -9.50 -1.36
CA LYS A 168 28.73 -8.78 -1.81
C LYS A 168 28.56 -8.14 -3.19
N ALA A 169 27.38 -7.64 -3.48
CA ALA A 169 27.06 -6.99 -4.76
C ALA A 169 27.87 -5.68 -4.96
N ASN A 170 29.18 -5.79 -4.84
CA ASN A 170 30.14 -4.70 -4.79
C ASN A 170 30.02 -3.76 -6.01
N LYS A 171 30.02 -2.45 -5.74
CA LYS A 171 30.02 -1.35 -6.70
C LYS A 171 28.72 -1.07 -7.44
N MET A 172 27.70 -1.92 -7.33
CA MET A 172 26.39 -1.67 -7.92
C MET A 172 25.65 -0.60 -7.11
N LYS A 173 25.39 0.56 -7.73
CA LYS A 173 24.61 1.65 -7.12
C LYS A 173 23.13 1.35 -7.32
N VAL A 174 22.37 1.28 -6.23
CA VAL A 174 20.94 1.06 -6.32
C VAL A 174 20.17 2.23 -5.74
N ARG A 175 19.15 2.64 -6.47
CA ARG A 175 18.18 3.57 -5.92
C ARG A 175 17.49 2.90 -4.76
N VAL A 176 17.41 3.59 -3.64
CA VAL A 176 16.65 3.18 -2.46
C VAL A 176 15.60 4.23 -2.11
N MET A 177 14.56 3.79 -1.42
CA MET A 177 13.56 4.69 -0.84
C MET A 177 14.23 5.59 0.22
N PRO A 178 13.68 6.79 0.52
CA PRO A 178 14.21 7.70 1.56
C PRO A 178 13.91 7.18 2.98
N LEU A 179 14.30 5.93 3.24
CA LEU A 179 14.07 5.21 4.50
C LEU A 179 15.38 4.64 5.01
N LYS A 180 15.71 4.94 6.27
CA LYS A 180 16.96 4.45 6.89
C LYS A 180 17.04 2.94 6.92
N ALA A 181 15.93 2.26 7.18
CA ALA A 181 15.87 0.80 7.17
C ALA A 181 16.20 0.21 5.79
N CYS A 182 15.71 0.84 4.71
CA CYS A 182 16.01 0.43 3.35
C CYS A 182 17.48 0.65 2.99
N GLU A 183 18.04 1.83 3.30
CA GLU A 183 19.46 2.14 3.11
C GLU A 183 20.36 1.10 3.78
N LEU A 184 20.14 0.82 5.07
CA LEU A 184 20.94 -0.13 5.85
C LEU A 184 20.82 -1.56 5.30
N THR A 185 19.65 -1.97 4.87
CA THR A 185 19.40 -3.30 4.29
C THR A 185 20.20 -3.49 3.01
N TRP A 186 20.10 -2.57 2.06
CA TRP A 186 20.80 -2.70 0.78
C TRP A 186 22.30 -2.53 0.90
N GLN A 187 22.77 -1.70 1.85
CA GLN A 187 24.17 -1.63 2.21
C GLN A 187 24.67 -2.97 2.76
N ARG A 188 23.89 -3.63 3.64
CA ARG A 188 24.27 -4.92 4.21
C ARG A 188 24.28 -6.05 3.18
N LEU A 189 23.40 -5.97 2.17
CA LEU A 189 23.38 -6.90 1.03
C LEU A 189 24.53 -6.64 0.03
N GLY A 190 25.37 -5.62 0.28
CA GLY A 190 26.57 -5.34 -0.49
C GLY A 190 26.41 -4.32 -1.61
N TYR A 191 25.26 -3.66 -1.73
CA TYR A 191 25.03 -2.60 -2.69
C TYR A 191 25.49 -1.23 -2.18
N ILE A 192 25.55 -0.25 -3.07
CA ILE A 192 25.77 1.16 -2.73
C ILE A 192 24.41 1.87 -2.83
N PRO A 193 23.71 2.06 -1.71
CA PRO A 193 22.38 2.68 -1.74
C PRO A 193 22.48 4.16 -2.09
N THR A 194 21.60 4.61 -2.97
CA THR A 194 21.47 6.01 -3.38
C THR A 194 20.00 6.42 -3.20
N THR A 195 19.74 7.31 -2.26
CA THR A 195 18.39 7.76 -1.95
C THR A 195 17.87 8.69 -3.05
N ILE A 196 16.84 8.25 -3.77
CA ILE A 196 16.18 8.99 -4.86
C ILE A 196 14.67 8.79 -4.74
N PRO A 197 13.84 9.88 -4.85
CA PRO A 197 12.38 9.75 -4.90
C PRO A 197 11.93 8.80 -6.01
N TYR A 198 10.83 8.09 -5.80
CA TYR A 198 10.35 7.11 -6.79
C TYR A 198 10.04 7.74 -8.15
N SER A 199 9.44 8.93 -8.15
CA SER A 199 9.14 9.70 -9.37
C SER A 199 10.36 10.05 -10.23
N GLU A 200 11.56 10.03 -9.64
CA GLU A 200 12.84 10.32 -10.31
C GLU A 200 13.65 9.07 -10.65
N ALA A 201 13.24 7.89 -10.15
CA ALA A 201 14.01 6.65 -10.23
C ALA A 201 14.33 6.26 -11.67
N PHE A 202 13.31 6.21 -12.56
CA PHE A 202 13.49 5.83 -13.96
C PHE A 202 14.54 6.72 -14.66
N SER A 203 14.40 8.03 -14.56
CA SER A 203 15.32 8.97 -15.21
C SER A 203 16.72 8.99 -14.57
N ALA A 204 16.84 8.65 -13.29
CA ALA A 204 18.13 8.52 -12.62
C ALA A 204 18.90 7.31 -13.13
N ILE A 205 18.24 6.18 -13.31
CA ILE A 205 18.83 4.96 -13.85
C ILE A 205 19.17 5.14 -15.33
N GLU A 206 18.26 5.67 -16.14
CA GLU A 206 18.50 5.96 -17.56
C GLU A 206 19.76 6.85 -17.76
N ARG A 207 20.03 7.77 -16.84
CA ARG A 207 21.21 8.64 -16.87
C ARG A 207 22.45 8.05 -16.19
N GLY A 208 22.39 6.82 -15.65
CA GLY A 208 23.50 6.16 -14.97
C GLY A 208 23.84 6.75 -13.58
N VAL A 209 22.91 7.46 -12.93
CA VAL A 209 23.08 7.91 -11.53
C VAL A 209 22.95 6.72 -10.59
N ALA A 210 22.08 5.78 -10.90
CA ALA A 210 21.98 4.47 -10.27
C ALA A 210 21.96 3.36 -11.34
N ASP A 211 22.40 2.17 -10.96
CA ASP A 211 22.47 0.99 -11.82
C ASP A 211 21.25 0.08 -11.62
N GLY A 212 20.42 0.36 -10.60
CA GLY A 212 19.27 -0.45 -10.26
C GLY A 212 18.27 0.27 -9.36
N GLU A 213 17.14 -0.37 -9.15
CA GLU A 213 16.04 0.11 -8.31
C GLU A 213 15.60 -0.99 -7.37
N CYS A 214 15.60 -0.72 -6.07
CA CYS A 214 14.99 -1.58 -5.06
C CYS A 214 13.62 -1.10 -4.66
N GLY A 215 12.78 -2.04 -4.30
CA GLY A 215 11.46 -1.78 -3.73
C GLY A 215 10.31 -2.15 -4.65
N GLY A 216 9.34 -2.81 -4.06
CA GLY A 216 8.15 -3.26 -4.74
C GLY A 216 8.23 -4.62 -5.40
N PRO A 217 7.07 -5.15 -5.78
CA PRO A 217 6.91 -6.46 -6.38
C PRO A 217 7.27 -6.50 -7.87
N PRO A 218 7.23 -7.67 -8.52
CA PRO A 218 7.52 -7.82 -9.95
C PRO A 218 6.75 -6.88 -10.88
N PHE A 219 5.53 -6.48 -10.52
CA PHE A 219 4.77 -5.44 -11.24
C PHE A 219 5.57 -4.12 -11.35
N GLN A 220 6.15 -3.65 -10.25
CA GLN A 220 6.99 -2.43 -10.28
C GLN A 220 8.28 -2.69 -11.07
N GLY A 221 8.94 -3.82 -10.86
CA GLY A 221 10.11 -4.20 -11.64
C GLY A 221 9.87 -4.15 -13.15
N TYR A 222 8.72 -4.62 -13.61
CA TYR A 222 8.33 -4.58 -15.03
C TYR A 222 8.22 -3.15 -15.58
N GLN A 223 7.94 -2.14 -14.75
CA GLN A 223 7.90 -0.74 -15.18
C GLN A 223 9.29 -0.20 -15.60
N PHE A 224 10.36 -0.82 -15.10
CA PHE A 224 11.74 -0.45 -15.43
C PHE A 224 12.36 -1.31 -16.54
N ARG A 225 11.62 -2.25 -17.14
CA ARG A 225 12.11 -3.24 -18.13
C ARG A 225 12.89 -2.64 -19.31
N ASP A 226 12.55 -1.41 -19.72
CA ASP A 226 13.18 -0.77 -20.90
C ASP A 226 14.62 -0.30 -20.59
N ILE A 227 15.01 -0.19 -19.31
CA ILE A 227 16.29 0.33 -18.85
C ILE A 227 17.01 -0.64 -17.89
N GLN A 228 16.47 -1.83 -17.66
CA GLN A 228 17.00 -2.86 -16.76
C GLN A 228 17.21 -4.19 -17.50
N GLY A 229 18.16 -5.00 -17.03
CA GLY A 229 18.49 -6.29 -17.62
C GLY A 229 18.22 -7.50 -16.71
N VAL A 230 18.07 -7.28 -15.42
CA VAL A 230 17.96 -8.36 -14.42
C VAL A 230 16.90 -8.01 -13.36
N TRP A 231 16.17 -9.04 -12.94
CA TRP A 231 15.35 -9.02 -11.72
C TRP A 231 15.87 -10.07 -10.74
N ILE A 232 16.03 -9.69 -9.47
CA ILE A 232 16.36 -10.61 -8.36
C ILE A 232 15.29 -10.52 -7.29
N GLN A 233 14.64 -11.63 -6.98
CA GLN A 233 13.53 -11.74 -6.03
C GLN A 233 14.05 -11.90 -4.59
N TYR A 234 14.55 -10.83 -3.97
CA TYR A 234 15.13 -10.90 -2.62
C TYR A 234 14.11 -11.19 -1.52
N ASN A 235 12.83 -10.91 -1.75
CA ASN A 235 11.78 -11.03 -0.73
C ASN A 235 12.12 -10.29 0.58
N ASP A 236 12.83 -9.16 0.45
CA ASP A 236 13.30 -8.38 1.60
C ASP A 236 12.16 -7.79 2.43
N TYR A 237 10.99 -7.63 1.85
CA TYR A 237 9.72 -7.37 2.54
C TYR A 237 8.53 -7.74 1.66
N LEU A 238 7.38 -8.02 2.28
CA LEU A 238 6.10 -8.04 1.60
C LEU A 238 5.57 -6.61 1.61
N GLU A 239 5.53 -5.96 0.45
CA GLU A 239 5.19 -4.54 0.36
C GLU A 239 3.75 -4.30 0.83
N PRO A 240 3.53 -3.52 1.91
CA PRO A 240 2.21 -3.21 2.41
C PRO A 240 1.75 -1.85 1.89
N TRP A 241 0.56 -1.83 1.32
CA TRP A 241 -0.19 -0.62 1.03
C TRP A 241 -1.39 -0.55 1.95
N TRP A 242 -1.85 0.66 2.24
CA TRP A 242 -2.91 0.86 3.20
C TRP A 242 -4.06 1.64 2.60
N PHE A 243 -5.28 1.19 2.86
CA PHE A 243 -6.42 2.07 2.85
C PHE A 243 -6.43 2.84 4.16
N TYR A 244 -6.38 4.14 4.10
CA TYR A 244 -6.45 5.00 5.28
C TYR A 244 -7.11 6.33 4.96
N MET A 245 -7.60 7.01 6.01
CA MET A 245 -8.29 8.27 5.89
C MET A 245 -7.95 9.24 7.02
N ASN A 246 -8.34 10.50 6.87
CA ASN A 246 -8.19 11.50 7.91
C ASN A 246 -9.03 11.12 9.15
N LEU A 247 -8.40 11.16 10.34
CA LEU A 247 -9.03 10.73 11.60
C LEU A 247 -10.11 11.71 12.06
N GLU A 248 -9.94 13.01 11.87
CA GLU A 248 -10.96 13.99 12.25
C GLU A 248 -12.23 13.76 11.44
N LEU A 249 -12.10 13.56 10.12
CA LEU A 249 -13.22 13.22 9.26
C LEU A 249 -13.87 11.89 9.68
N TRP A 250 -13.08 10.85 9.94
CA TRP A 250 -13.57 9.56 10.44
C TRP A 250 -14.46 9.72 11.67
N ASN A 251 -14.06 10.56 12.62
CA ASN A 251 -14.78 10.79 13.88
C ASN A 251 -16.11 11.55 13.68
N THR A 252 -16.34 12.15 12.50
CA THR A 252 -17.63 12.80 12.16
C THR A 252 -18.66 11.83 11.59
N LEU A 253 -18.22 10.62 11.19
CA LEU A 253 -19.07 9.63 10.54
C LEU A 253 -19.94 8.88 11.54
N THR A 254 -21.10 8.41 11.09
CA THR A 254 -21.90 7.47 11.86
C THR A 254 -21.21 6.10 11.96
N GLU A 255 -21.49 5.33 13.02
CA GLU A 255 -20.96 3.94 13.15
C GLU A 255 -21.31 3.08 11.93
N GLY A 256 -22.48 3.31 11.32
CA GLY A 256 -22.89 2.62 10.11
C GLY A 256 -22.00 2.95 8.90
N ASP A 257 -21.65 4.23 8.72
CA ASP A 257 -20.75 4.66 7.63
C ASP A 257 -19.31 4.20 7.88
N GLN A 258 -18.85 4.25 9.12
CA GLN A 258 -17.55 3.70 9.53
C GLN A 258 -17.46 2.21 9.19
N LYS A 259 -18.49 1.44 9.51
CA LYS A 259 -18.54 0.01 9.18
C LYS A 259 -18.52 -0.24 7.67
N VAL A 260 -19.25 0.55 6.89
CA VAL A 260 -19.22 0.44 5.41
C VAL A 260 -17.82 0.64 4.87
N LEU A 261 -17.07 1.64 5.35
CA LEU A 261 -15.70 1.92 4.92
C LEU A 261 -14.75 0.78 5.29
N LEU A 262 -14.84 0.23 6.50
CA LEU A 262 -14.02 -0.91 6.93
C LEU A 262 -14.33 -2.16 6.09
N ASP A 263 -15.61 -2.51 5.94
CA ASP A 263 -16.03 -3.69 5.18
C ASP A 263 -15.63 -3.58 3.70
N ALA A 264 -15.78 -2.40 3.08
CA ALA A 264 -15.39 -2.17 1.69
C ALA A 264 -13.87 -2.27 1.49
N ALA A 265 -13.08 -1.69 2.40
CA ALA A 265 -11.62 -1.80 2.35
C ALA A 265 -11.15 -3.25 2.54
N GLU A 266 -11.66 -3.94 3.55
CA GLU A 266 -11.32 -5.35 3.84
C GLU A 266 -11.65 -6.27 2.67
N LYS A 267 -12.78 -6.07 1.98
CA LYS A 267 -13.15 -6.83 0.79
C LYS A 267 -12.12 -6.69 -0.34
N GLN A 268 -11.57 -5.49 -0.55
CA GLN A 268 -10.52 -5.30 -1.55
C GLN A 268 -9.22 -6.00 -1.14
N VAL A 269 -8.88 -5.98 0.14
CA VAL A 269 -7.70 -6.66 0.70
C VAL A 269 -7.82 -8.18 0.58
N GLN A 270 -8.95 -8.76 0.93
CA GLN A 270 -9.19 -10.22 0.85
C GLN A 270 -8.93 -10.73 -0.57
N GLY A 271 -9.52 -10.12 -1.59
CA GLY A 271 -9.28 -10.48 -2.98
C GLY A 271 -7.82 -10.34 -3.40
N ARG A 272 -7.06 -9.44 -2.77
CA ARG A 272 -5.63 -9.25 -3.07
C ARG A 272 -4.76 -10.39 -2.51
N TRP A 273 -5.03 -10.88 -1.29
CA TRP A 273 -4.31 -12.03 -0.73
C TRP A 273 -4.42 -13.30 -1.58
N ASP A 274 -5.54 -13.47 -2.29
CA ASP A 274 -5.75 -14.62 -3.17
C ASP A 274 -5.10 -14.44 -4.56
N PHE A 275 -4.70 -13.23 -4.92
CA PHE A 275 -4.31 -12.87 -6.28
C PHE A 275 -2.83 -12.49 -6.44
N PHE A 276 -2.22 -11.80 -5.46
CA PHE A 276 -0.91 -11.16 -5.69
C PHE A 276 0.22 -12.14 -6.05
N LEU A 277 0.22 -13.37 -5.50
CA LEU A 277 1.24 -14.36 -5.86
C LEU A 277 1.17 -14.78 -7.33
N ALA A 278 -0.06 -14.90 -7.88
CA ALA A 278 -0.25 -15.19 -9.29
C ALA A 278 0.16 -14.00 -10.17
N GLU A 279 -0.09 -12.77 -9.72
CA GLU A 279 0.35 -11.55 -10.39
C GLU A 279 1.88 -11.43 -10.38
N ASP A 280 2.53 -11.70 -9.25
CA ASP A 280 4.01 -11.71 -9.14
C ASP A 280 4.62 -12.69 -10.17
N GLU A 281 4.05 -13.89 -10.30
CA GLU A 281 4.50 -14.87 -11.29
C GLU A 281 4.26 -14.40 -12.72
N GLU A 282 3.10 -13.80 -13.01
CA GLU A 282 2.77 -13.25 -14.33
C GLU A 282 3.75 -12.14 -14.72
N TYR A 283 4.09 -11.22 -13.80
CA TYR A 283 5.02 -10.13 -14.11
C TYR A 283 6.47 -10.60 -14.23
N ARG A 284 6.92 -11.60 -13.46
CA ARG A 284 8.22 -12.24 -13.69
C ARG A 284 8.30 -12.83 -15.09
N LYS A 285 7.26 -13.54 -15.51
CA LYS A 285 7.18 -14.09 -16.86
C LYS A 285 7.19 -13.00 -17.94
N LYS A 286 6.45 -11.92 -17.77
CA LYS A 286 6.46 -10.77 -18.68
C LYS A 286 7.85 -10.12 -18.78
N MET A 287 8.57 -10.01 -17.67
CA MET A 287 9.96 -9.53 -17.68
C MET A 287 10.89 -10.47 -18.45
N GLU A 288 10.78 -11.78 -18.23
CA GLU A 288 11.57 -12.79 -18.95
C GLU A 288 11.26 -12.77 -20.46
N GLU A 289 9.99 -12.71 -20.85
CA GLU A 289 9.56 -12.58 -22.25
C GLU A 289 10.06 -11.28 -22.90
N PHE A 290 10.21 -10.21 -22.13
CA PHE A 290 10.79 -8.95 -22.58
C PHE A 290 12.31 -9.03 -22.75
N GLY A 291 12.98 -9.97 -22.09
CA GLY A 291 14.41 -10.23 -22.20
C GLY A 291 15.21 -9.99 -20.91
N LEU A 292 14.58 -9.75 -19.79
CA LEU A 292 15.26 -9.64 -18.49
C LEU A 292 15.65 -11.04 -18.00
N LYS A 293 16.82 -11.14 -17.37
CA LYS A 293 17.21 -12.31 -16.58
C LYS A 293 16.46 -12.31 -15.26
N ILE A 294 15.72 -13.38 -14.97
CA ILE A 294 15.00 -13.55 -13.70
C ILE A 294 15.83 -14.46 -12.78
N ILE A 295 16.11 -13.99 -11.59
CA ILE A 295 16.84 -14.73 -10.55
C ILE A 295 15.91 -14.90 -9.34
N ILE A 296 15.64 -16.16 -9.02
CA ILE A 296 14.88 -16.53 -7.83
C ILE A 296 15.85 -17.20 -6.86
N PRO A 297 16.22 -16.54 -5.74
CA PRO A 297 17.06 -17.15 -4.72
C PRO A 297 16.42 -18.42 -4.15
N THR A 298 17.25 -19.36 -3.75
CA THR A 298 16.80 -20.56 -3.02
C THR A 298 16.27 -20.19 -1.64
N GLU A 299 15.49 -21.08 -1.01
CA GLU A 299 15.03 -20.88 0.37
C GLU A 299 16.21 -20.68 1.34
N GLU A 300 17.31 -21.43 1.15
CA GLU A 300 18.52 -21.31 1.97
C GLU A 300 19.18 -19.92 1.81
N GLU A 301 19.24 -19.37 0.60
CA GLU A 301 19.74 -18.02 0.35
C GLU A 301 18.83 -16.95 0.96
N LEU A 302 17.52 -17.08 0.84
CA LEU A 302 16.55 -16.15 1.44
C LEU A 302 16.62 -16.17 2.97
N GLU A 303 16.76 -17.35 3.59
CA GLU A 303 16.96 -17.47 5.04
C GLU A 303 18.30 -16.84 5.47
N ALA A 304 19.38 -17.07 4.71
CA ALA A 304 20.67 -16.45 5.00
C ALA A 304 20.62 -14.92 4.92
N PHE A 305 19.88 -14.36 3.95
CA PHE A 305 19.66 -12.91 3.88
C PHE A 305 18.85 -12.42 5.08
N ALA A 306 17.76 -13.10 5.42
CA ALA A 306 16.92 -12.74 6.56
C ALA A 306 17.72 -12.74 7.88
N ASP A 307 18.50 -13.80 8.14
CA ASP A 307 19.32 -13.93 9.34
C ASP A 307 20.39 -12.84 9.43
N ALA A 308 21.06 -12.54 8.30
CA ALA A 308 22.07 -11.49 8.26
C ALA A 308 21.46 -10.10 8.52
N ILE A 309 20.31 -9.79 7.91
CA ILE A 309 19.64 -8.51 8.10
C ILE A 309 19.09 -8.38 9.53
N ARG A 310 18.43 -9.40 10.04
CA ARG A 310 17.91 -9.39 11.43
C ARG A 310 19.02 -9.26 12.45
N LYS A 311 20.18 -9.88 12.21
CA LYS A 311 21.34 -9.82 13.09
C LYS A 311 22.07 -8.49 13.05
N ASP A 312 22.29 -7.94 11.83
CA ASP A 312 23.23 -6.84 11.63
C ASP A 312 22.52 -5.50 11.44
N VAL A 313 21.28 -5.48 10.90
CA VAL A 313 20.51 -4.25 10.63
C VAL A 313 19.50 -3.94 11.73
N TRP A 314 18.77 -4.92 12.26
CA TRP A 314 17.75 -4.65 13.29
C TRP A 314 18.28 -3.96 14.55
N PRO A 315 19.50 -4.25 15.04
CA PRO A 315 20.07 -3.48 16.17
C PRO A 315 20.25 -1.99 15.87
N GLU A 316 20.54 -1.60 14.62
CA GLU A 316 20.57 -0.20 14.22
C GLU A 316 19.17 0.43 14.25
N LEU A 317 18.13 -0.37 13.90
CA LEU A 317 16.74 0.06 13.94
C LEU A 317 16.23 0.26 15.38
N ASP A 318 16.82 -0.39 16.39
CA ASP A 318 16.50 -0.13 17.81
C ASP A 318 16.65 1.33 18.18
N GLN A 319 17.68 1.99 17.66
CA GLN A 319 17.92 3.41 17.91
C GLN A 319 17.01 4.31 17.08
N TYR A 320 16.59 3.86 15.91
CA TYR A 320 15.83 4.63 14.94
C TYR A 320 14.31 4.52 15.17
N MET A 321 13.79 3.31 15.40
CA MET A 321 12.37 3.03 15.59
C MET A 321 11.96 2.90 17.06
N GLY A 322 12.93 2.75 17.96
CA GLY A 322 12.72 2.42 19.36
C GLY A 322 12.81 0.93 19.64
N LYS A 323 13.69 0.57 20.59
CA LYS A 323 13.98 -0.84 20.94
C LYS A 323 12.72 -1.65 21.29
N ALA A 324 11.78 -1.09 22.04
CA ALA A 324 10.57 -1.79 22.45
C ALA A 324 9.73 -2.28 21.25
N LEU A 325 9.62 -1.49 20.19
CA LEU A 325 8.89 -1.88 18.97
C LEU A 325 9.65 -2.97 18.21
N VAL A 326 10.95 -2.83 18.05
CA VAL A 326 11.76 -3.82 17.35
C VAL A 326 11.84 -5.14 18.15
N ASP A 327 11.81 -5.09 19.48
CA ASP A 327 11.74 -6.28 20.35
C ASP A 327 10.44 -7.07 20.12
N ILE A 328 9.30 -6.39 19.98
CA ILE A 328 8.03 -7.04 19.61
C ILE A 328 8.18 -7.77 18.25
N CYS A 329 8.84 -7.13 17.27
CA CYS A 329 9.13 -7.79 15.99
C CYS A 329 10.01 -9.04 16.19
N ARG A 330 11.06 -8.97 17.02
CA ARG A 330 11.94 -10.11 17.34
C ARG A 330 11.17 -11.27 17.93
N GLU A 331 10.32 -11.02 18.93
CA GLU A 331 9.49 -12.04 19.58
C GLU A 331 8.59 -12.76 18.56
N HIS A 332 7.93 -12.00 17.67
CA HIS A 332 7.03 -12.56 16.67
C HIS A 332 7.73 -13.39 15.57
N VAL A 333 9.01 -13.15 15.33
CA VAL A 333 9.80 -13.97 14.39
C VAL A 333 10.67 -15.02 15.09
N GLY A 334 10.53 -15.18 16.42
CA GLY A 334 11.20 -16.22 17.21
C GLY A 334 12.67 -15.89 17.56
N ILE A 335 13.06 -14.61 17.55
CA ILE A 335 14.37 -14.15 17.99
C ILE A 335 14.30 -13.81 19.48
N GLU A 336 15.20 -14.38 20.26
CA GLU A 336 15.29 -14.15 21.70
C GLU A 336 15.67 -12.69 22.01
N VAL A 337 14.81 -12.01 22.77
CA VAL A 337 15.05 -10.63 23.22
C VAL A 337 15.93 -10.69 24.48
N LYS A 338 17.07 -10.00 24.45
CA LYS A 338 18.03 -9.92 25.58
C LYS A 338 17.88 -8.60 26.34
#